data_a59df2b9566e9231f46a79c6e3ce6107
#
_entry.id   a59df2b9566e9231f46a79c6e3ce6107
#
_cell.length_a   1.000
_cell.length_b   1.000
_cell.length_c   1.000
_cell.angle_alpha   90.00
_cell.angle_beta   90.00
_cell.angle_gamma   90.00
#
_symmetry.space_group_name_H-M   'P 1'
#
loop_
_entity.id
_entity.type
_entity.pdbx_description
1 polymer ?
#
loop_
_entity_poly.entity_id
_entity_poly.type
_entity_poly.pdbx_seq_one_letter_code
_entity_poly.pdbx_strand_id
1 'polypeptide(L)'
;MNSGEKIGIITCANATIEMDCCAAPCLRDLNAHLGSFAEHHENPPILAGMITCAGCPTLAYPEKIMRKVGALVEFEITTIHFSYCMVAMCPFLNKYIEIIGKEHPHVRLIKGTHVSSLSHEQFREYVNIACKNQMNMNDVIKRRVTERS
;
A
#
# COMPACT_ATOMS: atom_id res chain seq x y z
N MET A 1 5.90 -22.36 17.88
CA MET A 1 5.81 -21.60 16.61
C MET A 1 4.78 -20.51 16.79
N ASN A 2 5.19 -19.27 16.59
CA ASN A 2 4.24 -18.15 16.61
C ASN A 2 3.31 -18.26 15.39
N SER A 3 2.06 -18.63 15.61
CA SER A 3 1.01 -18.56 14.59
C SER A 3 0.51 -17.12 14.49
N GLY A 4 1.39 -16.18 14.21
CA GLY A 4 1.00 -14.81 13.94
C GLY A 4 0.11 -14.73 12.70
N GLU A 5 -0.80 -13.77 12.69
CA GLU A 5 -1.64 -13.47 11.52
C GLU A 5 -0.74 -13.20 10.30
N LYS A 6 -0.95 -13.90 9.20
CA LYS A 6 -0.21 -13.68 7.96
C LYS A 6 -0.86 -12.56 7.16
N ILE A 7 -0.09 -11.54 6.83
CA ILE A 7 -0.57 -10.39 6.08
C ILE A 7 0.14 -10.25 4.74
N GLY A 8 -0.56 -9.62 3.80
CA GLY A 8 -0.01 -9.13 2.55
C GLY A 8 -0.13 -7.61 2.47
N ILE A 9 0.76 -6.99 1.71
CA ILE A 9 0.69 -5.55 1.42
C ILE A 9 0.57 -5.35 -0.09
N ILE A 10 -0.38 -4.53 -0.51
CA ILE A 10 -0.50 -4.05 -1.89
C ILE A 10 -0.04 -2.61 -1.94
N THR A 11 0.99 -2.33 -2.73
CA THR A 11 1.54 -1.00 -2.92
C THR A 11 1.10 -0.37 -4.23
N CYS A 12 1.18 0.95 -4.32
CA CYS A 12 0.91 1.67 -5.55
C CYS A 12 2.08 1.50 -6.54
N ALA A 13 1.79 1.05 -7.76
CA ALA A 13 2.81 0.90 -8.80
C ALA A 13 3.46 2.24 -9.19
N ASN A 14 2.71 3.33 -9.19
CA ASN A 14 3.27 4.65 -9.45
C ASN A 14 4.28 5.05 -8.37
N ALA A 15 4.00 4.77 -7.09
CA ALA A 15 4.94 5.07 -6.01
C ALA A 15 6.20 4.20 -6.07
N THR A 16 6.05 2.91 -6.33
CA THR A 16 7.17 1.94 -6.26
C THR A 16 7.98 1.89 -7.54
N ILE A 17 7.35 2.01 -8.70
CA ILE A 17 8.02 1.88 -10.02
C ILE A 17 8.47 3.24 -10.54
N GLU A 18 7.58 4.23 -10.52
CA GLU A 18 7.86 5.54 -11.13
C GLU A 18 8.54 6.53 -10.18
N MET A 19 8.35 6.36 -8.86
CA MET A 19 8.88 7.28 -7.85
C MET A 19 9.87 6.62 -6.88
N ASP A 20 10.38 5.46 -7.19
CA ASP A 20 11.44 4.75 -6.46
C ASP A 20 11.12 4.47 -4.98
N CYS A 21 9.85 4.33 -4.61
CA CYS A 21 9.49 3.97 -3.25
C CYS A 21 9.88 2.53 -2.95
N CYS A 22 10.76 2.35 -1.97
CA CYS A 22 11.20 1.02 -1.52
C CYS A 22 10.30 0.42 -0.41
N ALA A 23 9.14 1.02 -0.14
CA ALA A 23 8.21 0.63 0.91
C ALA A 23 8.79 0.68 2.34
N ALA A 24 9.92 1.36 2.55
CA ALA A 24 10.55 1.45 3.87
C ALA A 24 9.64 2.00 4.98
N PRO A 25 8.81 3.03 4.76
CA PRO A 25 7.87 3.48 5.79
C PRO A 25 6.82 2.42 6.15
N CYS A 26 6.33 1.66 5.17
CA CYS A 26 5.38 0.57 5.41
C CYS A 26 6.02 -0.51 6.30
N LEU A 27 7.25 -0.92 5.99
CA LEU A 27 7.97 -1.95 6.74
C LEU A 27 8.42 -1.46 8.12
N ARG A 28 8.84 -0.19 8.24
CA ARG A 28 9.17 0.42 9.51
C ARG A 28 7.98 0.36 10.48
N ASP A 29 6.82 0.81 10.03
CA ASP A 29 5.64 0.89 10.88
C ASP A 29 5.01 -0.48 11.12
N LEU A 30 5.16 -1.44 10.19
CA LEU A 30 4.84 -2.83 10.44
C LEU A 30 5.66 -3.39 11.62
N ASN A 31 6.97 -3.19 11.58
CA ASN A 31 7.88 -3.67 12.63
C ASN A 31 7.66 -2.95 13.98
N ALA A 32 7.21 -1.71 13.93
CA ALA A 32 6.94 -0.90 15.13
C ALA A 32 5.49 -0.98 15.62
N HIS A 33 4.62 -1.73 14.94
CA HIS A 33 3.19 -1.84 15.23
C HIS A 33 2.47 -0.47 15.22
N LEU A 34 2.83 0.38 14.29
CA LEU A 34 2.26 1.71 14.11
C LEU A 34 1.29 1.77 12.93
N GLY A 35 0.60 2.89 12.81
CA GLY A 35 -0.36 3.12 11.73
C GLY A 35 -1.47 2.06 11.73
N SER A 36 -1.82 1.59 10.55
CA SER A 36 -2.86 0.57 10.41
C SER A 36 -2.43 -0.82 10.91
N PHE A 37 -1.16 -1.03 11.18
CA PHE A 37 -0.66 -2.28 11.77
C PHE A 37 -0.92 -2.39 13.28
N ALA A 38 -1.28 -1.27 13.92
CA ALA A 38 -1.73 -1.28 15.32
C ALA A 38 -3.04 -2.08 15.54
N GLU A 39 -3.77 -2.40 14.47
CA GLU A 39 -4.97 -3.24 14.54
C GLU A 39 -4.65 -4.72 14.86
N HIS A 40 -3.40 -5.13 14.75
CA HIS A 40 -2.93 -6.48 15.06
C HIS A 40 -2.48 -6.56 16.53
N HIS A 41 -3.44 -6.47 17.47
CA HIS A 41 -3.19 -6.21 18.89
C HIS A 41 -2.50 -7.33 19.67
N GLU A 42 -2.69 -8.59 19.31
CA GLU A 42 -2.28 -9.70 20.18
C GLU A 42 -0.92 -10.30 19.82
N ASN A 43 -0.58 -10.33 18.55
CA ASN A 43 0.70 -10.83 18.06
C ASN A 43 1.17 -10.04 16.86
N PRO A 44 2.49 -9.80 16.74
CA PRO A 44 3.05 -9.18 15.54
C PRO A 44 2.60 -9.94 14.30
N PRO A 45 2.05 -9.27 13.29
CA PRO A 45 1.67 -9.94 12.06
C PRO A 45 2.91 -10.38 11.31
N ILE A 46 2.80 -11.49 10.60
CA ILE A 46 3.86 -12.01 9.73
C ILE A 46 3.62 -11.48 8.31
N LEU A 47 4.56 -10.70 7.81
CA LEU A 47 4.51 -10.29 6.40
C LEU A 47 4.81 -11.50 5.51
N ALA A 48 3.78 -12.05 4.89
CA ALA A 48 3.91 -13.20 3.99
C ALA A 48 4.25 -12.79 2.55
N GLY A 49 3.91 -11.55 2.15
CA GLY A 49 4.25 -11.07 0.83
C GLY A 49 3.84 -9.64 0.57
N MET A 50 4.43 -9.07 -0.48
CA MET A 50 4.10 -7.75 -0.99
C MET A 50 3.92 -7.82 -2.50
N ILE A 51 2.92 -7.10 -3.00
CA ILE A 51 2.71 -6.92 -4.43
C ILE A 51 2.51 -5.44 -4.75
N THR A 52 2.81 -5.05 -5.97
CA THR A 52 2.34 -3.79 -6.52
C THR A 52 0.96 -3.98 -7.15
N CYS A 53 0.15 -2.94 -7.19
CA CYS A 53 -1.07 -2.96 -7.98
C CYS A 53 -0.75 -3.20 -9.47
N ALA A 54 -1.77 -3.50 -10.25
CA ALA A 54 -1.58 -3.83 -11.67
C ALA A 54 -1.46 -2.61 -12.59
N GLY A 55 -1.49 -1.39 -12.02
CA GLY A 55 -1.43 -0.12 -12.76
C GLY A 55 -2.83 0.44 -13.08
N CYS A 56 -2.93 1.78 -13.17
CA CYS A 56 -4.21 2.48 -13.34
C CYS A 56 -5.00 2.08 -14.60
N PRO A 57 -4.38 1.92 -15.78
CA PRO A 57 -5.11 1.53 -17.00
C PRO A 57 -5.70 0.13 -16.96
N THR A 58 -5.34 -0.69 -15.97
CA THR A 58 -5.75 -2.10 -15.89
C THR A 58 -7.05 -2.32 -15.13
N LEU A 59 -7.71 -1.26 -14.70
CA LEU A 59 -9.01 -1.38 -14.03
C LEU A 59 -10.07 -2.09 -14.89
N ALA A 60 -10.01 -1.92 -16.21
CA ALA A 60 -10.85 -2.63 -17.15
C ALA A 60 -10.54 -4.14 -17.27
N TYR A 61 -9.41 -4.56 -16.72
CA TYR A 61 -8.94 -5.94 -16.72
C TYR A 61 -8.61 -6.39 -15.30
N PRO A 62 -9.61 -6.62 -14.45
CA PRO A 62 -9.42 -6.95 -13.04
C PRO A 62 -8.63 -8.24 -12.82
N GLU A 63 -8.53 -9.09 -13.83
CA GLU A 63 -7.77 -10.35 -13.79
C GLU A 63 -6.29 -10.14 -13.43
N LYS A 64 -5.72 -9.00 -13.79
CA LYS A 64 -4.30 -8.72 -13.46
C LYS A 64 -4.09 -8.57 -11.96
N ILE A 65 -4.91 -7.75 -11.29
CA ILE A 65 -4.81 -7.60 -9.83
C ILE A 65 -5.24 -8.87 -9.12
N MET A 66 -6.25 -9.56 -9.62
CA MET A 66 -6.74 -10.79 -9.03
C MET A 66 -5.71 -11.92 -9.07
N ARG A 67 -4.92 -12.05 -10.13
CA ARG A 67 -3.80 -13.01 -10.17
C ARG A 67 -2.74 -12.69 -9.13
N LYS A 68 -2.41 -11.40 -8.95
CA LYS A 68 -1.44 -10.97 -7.91
C LYS A 68 -1.96 -11.24 -6.50
N VAL A 69 -3.22 -10.96 -6.26
CA VAL A 69 -3.88 -11.27 -4.98
C VAL A 69 -3.96 -12.77 -4.74
N GLY A 70 -4.29 -13.54 -5.79
CA GLY A 70 -4.30 -15.01 -5.72
C GLY A 70 -2.95 -15.57 -5.26
N ALA A 71 -1.85 -15.03 -5.78
CA ALA A 71 -0.51 -15.43 -5.34
C ALA A 71 -0.26 -15.15 -3.85
N LEU A 72 -0.76 -14.03 -3.31
CA LEU A 72 -0.70 -13.78 -1.87
C LEU A 72 -1.57 -14.77 -1.08
N VAL A 73 -2.78 -15.03 -1.55
CA VAL A 73 -3.74 -15.93 -0.86
C VAL A 73 -3.23 -17.37 -0.79
N GLU A 74 -2.48 -17.84 -1.78
CA GLU A 74 -1.84 -19.16 -1.77
C GLU A 74 -0.87 -19.34 -0.58
N PHE A 75 -0.34 -18.25 -0.03
CA PHE A 75 0.51 -18.27 1.17
C PHE A 75 -0.29 -18.12 2.48
N GLU A 76 -1.59 -18.36 2.42
CA GLU A 76 -2.49 -18.39 3.59
C GLU A 76 -2.58 -17.05 4.31
N ILE A 77 -2.50 -15.94 3.59
CA ILE A 77 -2.73 -14.63 4.19
C ILE A 77 -4.19 -14.50 4.64
N THR A 78 -4.39 -13.88 5.77
CA THR A 78 -5.72 -13.60 6.34
C THR A 78 -6.11 -12.12 6.22
N THR A 79 -5.12 -11.26 5.99
CA THR A 79 -5.34 -9.81 5.88
C THR A 79 -4.49 -9.20 4.78
N ILE A 80 -5.07 -8.28 4.04
CA ILE A 80 -4.38 -7.43 3.06
C ILE A 80 -4.45 -5.98 3.53
N HIS A 81 -3.29 -5.34 3.60
CA HIS A 81 -3.17 -3.89 3.78
C HIS A 81 -2.97 -3.22 2.42
N PHE A 82 -3.82 -2.25 2.11
CA PHE A 82 -3.56 -1.33 1.00
C PHE A 82 -2.67 -0.20 1.49
N SER A 83 -1.57 0.03 0.79
CA SER A 83 -0.57 1.02 1.21
C SER A 83 -1.17 2.43 1.38
N TYR A 84 -0.51 3.24 2.21
CA TYR A 84 -0.88 4.64 2.41
C TYR A 84 -1.00 5.41 1.08
N CYS A 85 -0.07 5.20 0.15
CA CYS A 85 -0.10 5.85 -1.16
C CYS A 85 -1.32 5.45 -2.00
N MET A 86 -1.78 4.21 -1.91
CA MET A 86 -3.04 3.81 -2.56
C MET A 86 -4.24 4.50 -1.91
N VAL A 87 -4.29 4.56 -0.59
CA VAL A 87 -5.39 5.23 0.13
C VAL A 87 -5.43 6.72 -0.21
N ALA A 88 -4.27 7.36 -0.30
CA ALA A 88 -4.16 8.79 -0.57
C ALA A 88 -4.41 9.16 -2.04
N MET A 89 -4.02 8.31 -2.99
CA MET A 89 -3.96 8.69 -4.41
C MET A 89 -4.83 7.85 -5.35
N CYS A 90 -5.11 6.59 -5.02
CA CYS A 90 -5.73 5.67 -5.96
C CYS A 90 -7.24 5.94 -6.09
N PRO A 91 -7.73 6.40 -7.25
CA PRO A 91 -9.16 6.61 -7.45
C PRO A 91 -9.94 5.28 -7.59
N PHE A 92 -9.22 4.17 -7.75
CA PHE A 92 -9.80 2.84 -7.97
C PHE A 92 -9.78 1.96 -6.73
N LEU A 93 -9.31 2.47 -5.58
CA LEU A 93 -9.13 1.68 -4.37
C LEU A 93 -10.43 0.97 -3.94
N ASN A 94 -11.55 1.69 -3.92
CA ASN A 94 -12.82 1.11 -3.53
C ASN A 94 -13.28 -0.01 -4.48
N LYS A 95 -12.98 0.12 -5.77
CA LYS A 95 -13.27 -0.93 -6.75
C LYS A 95 -12.40 -2.17 -6.54
N TYR A 96 -11.12 -1.99 -6.22
CA TYR A 96 -10.26 -3.11 -5.86
C TYR A 96 -10.74 -3.83 -4.60
N ILE A 97 -11.13 -3.08 -3.58
CA ILE A 97 -11.68 -3.65 -2.33
C ILE A 97 -12.94 -4.47 -2.62
N GLU A 98 -13.85 -3.95 -3.44
CA GLU A 98 -15.06 -4.65 -3.84
C GLU A 98 -14.76 -5.97 -4.56
N ILE A 99 -13.89 -5.95 -5.56
CA ILE A 99 -13.55 -7.13 -6.37
C ILE A 99 -12.83 -8.18 -5.51
N ILE A 100 -11.83 -7.77 -4.75
CA ILE A 100 -11.05 -8.67 -3.90
C ILE A 100 -11.92 -9.25 -2.80
N GLY A 101 -12.73 -8.44 -2.13
CA GLY A 101 -13.62 -8.90 -1.08
C GLY A 101 -14.69 -9.88 -1.57
N LYS A 102 -15.14 -9.74 -2.81
CA LYS A 102 -16.09 -10.65 -3.43
C LYS A 102 -15.47 -12.00 -3.76
N GLU A 103 -14.25 -12.01 -4.28
CA GLU A 103 -13.52 -13.23 -4.65
C GLU A 103 -12.93 -13.95 -3.44
N HIS A 104 -12.44 -13.19 -2.46
CA HIS A 104 -11.78 -13.69 -1.24
C HIS A 104 -12.48 -13.18 0.02
N PRO A 105 -13.72 -13.59 0.30
CA PRO A 105 -14.51 -13.05 1.42
C PRO A 105 -13.93 -13.38 2.80
N HIS A 106 -13.02 -14.35 2.88
CA HIS A 106 -12.31 -14.73 4.10
C HIS A 106 -11.08 -13.85 4.41
N VAL A 107 -10.67 -13.00 3.47
CA VAL A 107 -9.51 -12.11 3.64
C VAL A 107 -9.99 -10.75 4.13
N ARG A 108 -9.46 -10.32 5.27
CA ARG A 108 -9.71 -8.97 5.80
C ARG A 108 -8.97 -7.93 4.98
N LEU A 109 -9.65 -6.86 4.60
CA LEU A 109 -9.08 -5.79 3.77
C LEU A 109 -8.98 -4.51 4.60
N ILE A 110 -7.77 -4.00 4.80
CA ILE A 110 -7.47 -2.81 5.61
C ILE A 110 -6.92 -1.70 4.73
N LYS A 111 -7.49 -0.51 4.84
CA LYS A 111 -7.00 0.69 4.17
C LYS A 111 -5.90 1.33 5.01
N GLY A 112 -4.66 1.22 4.55
CA GLY A 112 -3.53 1.90 5.16
C GLY A 112 -2.40 0.98 5.58
N THR A 113 -1.25 1.59 5.71
CA THR A 113 0.00 0.99 6.20
C THR A 113 0.64 1.91 7.24
N HIS A 114 1.55 2.77 6.83
CA HIS A 114 2.32 3.64 7.72
C HIS A 114 1.57 4.92 8.13
N VAL A 115 2.03 5.51 9.22
CA VAL A 115 1.60 6.84 9.67
C VAL A 115 2.21 7.91 8.76
N SER A 116 1.45 8.94 8.45
CA SER A 116 1.94 10.15 7.82
C SER A 116 1.45 11.38 8.58
N SER A 117 2.30 12.38 8.69
CA SER A 117 1.93 13.70 9.22
C SER A 117 1.25 14.60 8.18
N LEU A 118 1.20 14.14 6.91
CA LEU A 118 0.51 14.85 5.84
C LEU A 118 -0.93 14.38 5.77
N SER A 119 -1.86 15.30 5.48
CA SER A 119 -3.18 14.91 5.00
C SER A 119 -3.06 14.25 3.63
N HIS A 120 -4.07 13.49 3.22
CA HIS A 120 -4.09 12.90 1.88
C HIS A 120 -4.01 13.95 0.78
N GLU A 121 -4.61 15.11 0.99
CA GLU A 121 -4.55 16.23 0.05
C GLU A 121 -3.14 16.79 -0.08
N GLN A 122 -2.49 17.07 1.06
CA GLN A 122 -1.09 17.51 1.08
C GLN A 122 -0.16 16.48 0.44
N PHE A 123 -0.38 15.19 0.71
CA PHE A 123 0.40 14.13 0.10
C PHE A 123 0.27 14.13 -1.42
N ARG A 124 -0.95 14.25 -1.95
CA ARG A 124 -1.20 14.35 -3.40
C ARG A 124 -0.54 15.59 -4.01
N GLU A 125 -0.56 16.71 -3.32
CA GLU A 125 0.11 17.94 -3.76
C GLU A 125 1.62 17.75 -3.88
N TYR A 126 2.26 17.19 -2.85
CA TYR A 126 3.69 16.88 -2.88
C TYR A 126 4.06 15.88 -3.97
N VAL A 127 3.26 14.85 -4.15
CA VAL A 127 3.47 13.88 -5.24
C VAL A 127 3.38 14.56 -6.60
N ASN A 128 2.42 15.45 -6.79
CA ASN A 128 2.27 16.21 -8.04
C ASN A 128 3.51 17.09 -8.31
N ILE A 129 4.02 17.77 -7.29
CA ILE A 129 5.26 18.56 -7.38
C ILE A 129 6.45 17.65 -7.69
N ALA A 130 6.57 16.52 -7.00
CA ALA A 130 7.63 15.55 -7.19
C ALA A 130 7.66 15.00 -8.62
N CYS A 131 6.51 14.66 -9.18
CA CYS A 131 6.38 14.20 -10.56
C CYS A 131 6.81 15.26 -11.58
N LYS A 132 6.45 16.53 -11.34
CA LYS A 132 6.87 17.64 -12.21
C LYS A 132 8.39 17.86 -12.19
N ASN A 133 9.02 17.66 -11.05
CA ASN A 133 10.45 17.90 -10.83
C ASN A 133 11.30 16.63 -10.92
N GLN A 134 10.73 15.52 -11.36
CA GLN A 134 11.40 14.21 -11.40
C GLN A 134 12.01 13.81 -10.04
N MET A 135 11.31 14.13 -8.96
CA MET A 135 11.71 13.78 -7.61
C MET A 135 11.20 12.38 -7.27
N ASN A 136 11.92 11.68 -6.39
CA ASN A 136 11.52 10.34 -5.96
C ASN A 136 10.65 10.37 -4.70
N MET A 137 10.07 9.22 -4.34
CA MET A 137 9.19 9.12 -3.19
C MET A 137 9.92 9.37 -1.86
N ASN A 138 11.22 9.11 -1.77
CA ASN A 138 12.00 9.42 -0.58
C ASN A 138 12.04 10.94 -0.30
N ASP A 139 12.08 11.75 -1.33
CA ASP A 139 12.03 13.20 -1.19
C ASP A 139 10.68 13.64 -0.65
N VAL A 140 9.60 13.05 -1.15
CA VAL A 140 8.23 13.30 -0.66
C VAL A 140 8.10 12.90 0.82
N ILE A 141 8.52 11.68 1.17
CA ILE A 141 8.43 11.13 2.52
C ILE A 141 9.25 11.95 3.50
N LYS A 142 10.45 12.34 3.13
CA LYS A 142 11.36 13.15 3.95
C LYS A 142 11.03 14.64 3.89
N ARG A 143 9.99 15.03 3.19
CA ARG A 143 9.58 16.42 2.96
C ARG A 143 10.70 17.31 2.41
N ARG A 144 11.59 16.73 1.61
CA ARG A 144 12.67 17.46 0.94
C ARG A 144 12.18 18.18 -0.32
N VAL A 145 10.89 18.23 -0.54
CA VAL A 145 10.25 18.96 -1.63
C VAL A 145 10.21 20.45 -1.25
N THR A 146 11.36 21.02 -1.03
CA THR A 146 11.49 22.46 -0.91
C THR A 146 11.76 23.06 -2.27
N GLU A 147 10.79 23.82 -2.76
CA GLU A 147 10.97 24.99 -3.60
C GLU A 147 12.25 24.99 -4.48
N ARG A 148 12.25 24.16 -5.51
CA ARG A 148 13.07 24.47 -6.68
C ARG A 148 12.22 25.37 -7.58
N SER A 149 12.28 26.64 -7.25
CA SER A 149 11.83 27.70 -8.15
C SER A 149 12.61 27.65 -9.48
#